data_f6d680bb85f07633689e084f09b4b3aa
#
_entry.id   f6d680bb85f07633689e084f09b4b3aa
#
_cell.length_a   1.000
_cell.length_b   1.000
_cell.length_c   1.000
_cell.angle_alpha   90.00
_cell.angle_beta   90.00
_cell.angle_gamma   90.00
#
_symmetry.space_group_name_H-M   'P 1'
#
loop_
_entity.id
_entity.type
_entity.pdbx_description
1 polymer ?
#
loop_
_entity_poly.entity_id
_entity_poly.type
_entity_poly.pdbx_seq_one_letter_code
_entity_poly.pdbx_strand_id
1 'polypeptide(L)'
;MKNFILTTIFTIAVLLTAFAQQYVIVDTVYAHKDRCELYADTNLWFIRNIHYDEVPCVKNDDGTNFLYCTDMDTARFQYHYNTSQYSRIVVIRKKKISHVDFLPFPDFKDTLLKGKTFDRTQQRDIPAFTYQSAGAPELQALRVKYNLDSVAGTGDEVTRILNVLHWVHNKARHNGSAGLPKIVRNTETILKYAQKRDINCRGLALFANECYLALGFRARVVTCKPKTSDGDCHVINEVYSEKLGKWLWVDPTFEAYVTDENQQMLGIFEVRERIIQNKPVQLNPNANWNNQNNTTKEYYLDYYMAKNLYYLTYNLHSEYGSDTQTPERPLEYLTLKPVEVDSGVSVSEGNAKKGVVREYFTNNPNLLR
;
A
#
# COMPACT_ATOMS: atom_id res chain seq x y z
N MET A 1 -21.04 56.13 28.13
CA MET A 1 -20.92 54.68 28.49
C MET A 1 -21.88 53.75 27.72
N LYS A 2 -23.13 54.08 27.49
CA LYS A 2 -24.09 53.21 26.77
C LYS A 2 -23.70 52.91 25.31
N ASN A 3 -23.12 53.89 24.59
CA ASN A 3 -22.74 53.68 23.18
C ASN A 3 -21.48 52.81 23.00
N PHE A 4 -20.59 52.78 23.99
CA PHE A 4 -19.39 51.96 23.96
C PHE A 4 -19.68 50.48 24.15
N ILE A 5 -20.65 50.17 25.03
CA ILE A 5 -21.09 48.81 25.30
C ILE A 5 -21.82 48.22 24.07
N LEU A 6 -22.63 49.05 23.39
CA LEU A 6 -23.36 48.58 22.20
C LEU A 6 -22.44 48.28 21.03
N THR A 7 -21.37 49.07 20.83
CA THR A 7 -20.37 48.84 19.77
C THR A 7 -19.55 47.57 20.04
N THR A 8 -19.18 47.37 21.32
CA THR A 8 -18.41 46.17 21.72
C THR A 8 -19.21 44.87 21.55
N ILE A 9 -20.51 44.90 21.91
CA ILE A 9 -21.41 43.75 21.75
C ILE A 9 -21.64 43.46 20.26
N PHE A 10 -21.77 44.49 19.40
CA PHE A 10 -21.96 44.33 17.97
C PHE A 10 -20.68 43.77 17.30
N THR A 11 -19.50 44.23 17.73
CA THR A 11 -18.21 43.74 17.21
C THR A 11 -17.97 42.28 17.61
N ILE A 12 -18.33 41.90 18.85
CA ILE A 12 -18.24 40.51 19.31
C ILE A 12 -19.25 39.60 18.58
N ALA A 13 -20.48 40.09 18.35
CA ALA A 13 -21.51 39.35 17.61
C ALA A 13 -21.11 39.17 16.14
N VAL A 14 -20.51 40.20 15.50
CA VAL A 14 -20.01 40.09 14.13
C VAL A 14 -18.81 39.17 14.05
N LEU A 15 -17.89 39.19 15.02
CA LEU A 15 -16.79 38.24 15.11
C LEU A 15 -17.28 36.79 15.32
N LEU A 16 -18.27 36.58 16.17
CA LEU A 16 -18.88 35.28 16.40
C LEU A 16 -19.62 34.76 15.16
N THR A 17 -20.31 35.61 14.40
CA THR A 17 -20.96 35.21 13.14
C THR A 17 -19.97 34.99 12.03
N ALA A 18 -18.88 35.75 11.95
CA ALA A 18 -17.79 35.49 10.99
C ALA A 18 -17.09 34.17 11.29
N PHE A 19 -16.90 33.84 12.56
CA PHE A 19 -16.40 32.51 12.95
C PHE A 19 -17.40 31.39 12.65
N ALA A 20 -18.69 31.59 12.90
CA ALA A 20 -19.73 30.60 12.64
C ALA A 20 -19.91 30.29 11.16
N GLN A 21 -19.62 31.22 10.26
CA GLN A 21 -19.65 30.99 8.81
C GLN A 21 -18.45 30.17 8.28
N GLN A 22 -17.39 30.02 9.07
CA GLN A 22 -16.22 29.24 8.69
C GLN A 22 -16.31 27.76 9.13
N TYR A 23 -17.31 27.38 9.91
CA TYR A 23 -17.47 26.02 10.42
C TYR A 23 -18.56 25.29 9.65
N VAL A 24 -18.21 24.24 8.96
CA VAL A 24 -19.17 23.28 8.42
C VAL A 24 -19.16 22.08 9.36
N ILE A 25 -20.32 21.80 9.99
CA ILE A 25 -20.51 20.55 10.75
C ILE A 25 -20.74 19.47 9.69
N VAL A 26 -19.72 18.65 9.46
CA VAL A 26 -19.76 17.72 8.34
C VAL A 26 -20.30 16.37 8.74
N ASP A 27 -20.26 15.95 9.94
CA ASP A 27 -20.99 14.78 10.45
C ASP A 27 -20.39 14.21 11.73
N THR A 28 -21.05 13.17 12.27
CA THR A 28 -20.56 12.43 13.44
C THR A 28 -19.55 11.40 12.97
N VAL A 29 -18.29 11.58 13.35
CA VAL A 29 -17.22 10.64 13.03
C VAL A 29 -17.13 9.59 14.13
N TYR A 30 -17.11 8.35 13.70
CA TYR A 30 -16.92 7.23 14.59
C TYR A 30 -15.42 6.92 14.67
N ALA A 31 -14.84 7.12 15.86
CA ALA A 31 -13.42 6.79 16.10
C ALA A 31 -13.31 5.39 16.70
N HIS A 32 -12.63 4.49 16.03
CA HIS A 32 -12.06 3.31 16.65
C HIS A 32 -10.73 3.67 17.31
N LYS A 33 -10.26 2.88 18.30
CA LYS A 33 -9.02 3.15 19.06
C LYS A 33 -7.83 3.60 18.21
N ASP A 34 -7.77 3.18 16.94
CA ASP A 34 -6.66 3.43 16.02
C ASP A 34 -7.10 4.00 14.67
N ARG A 35 -8.38 4.36 14.47
CA ARG A 35 -8.90 4.85 13.19
C ARG A 35 -10.04 5.82 13.35
N CYS A 36 -10.05 6.87 12.52
CA CYS A 36 -11.22 7.69 12.24
C CYS A 36 -11.49 7.65 10.75
N GLU A 37 -12.72 7.41 10.35
CA GLU A 37 -13.19 7.53 8.96
C GLU A 37 -14.24 8.63 8.90
N LEU A 38 -14.12 9.49 7.90
CA LEU A 38 -15.00 10.62 7.70
C LEU A 38 -15.74 10.43 6.38
N TYR A 39 -17.05 10.39 6.43
CA TYR A 39 -17.92 10.41 5.26
C TYR A 39 -18.59 11.79 5.16
N ALA A 40 -18.34 12.50 4.07
CA ALA A 40 -18.99 13.76 3.75
C ALA A 40 -19.62 13.66 2.35
N ASP A 41 -20.93 13.63 2.33
CA ASP A 41 -21.87 13.65 1.19
C ASP A 41 -21.57 12.79 -0.05
N THR A 42 -20.43 12.76 -0.63
CA THR A 42 -20.08 11.91 -1.78
C THR A 42 -18.60 11.60 -1.87
N ASN A 43 -17.80 12.19 -0.99
CA ASN A 43 -16.35 12.02 -0.97
C ASN A 43 -15.94 11.28 0.28
N LEU A 44 -15.25 10.16 0.09
CA LEU A 44 -14.69 9.37 1.16
C LEU A 44 -13.39 10.01 1.65
N TRP A 45 -13.33 10.30 2.95
CA TRP A 45 -12.17 10.88 3.59
C TRP A 45 -11.49 9.83 4.45
N PHE A 46 -10.22 9.57 4.23
CA PHE A 46 -9.43 8.65 5.04
C PHE A 46 -8.60 9.43 6.05
N ILE A 47 -8.81 9.16 7.32
CA ILE A 47 -7.91 9.59 8.39
C ILE A 47 -7.05 8.38 8.74
N ARG A 48 -5.78 8.39 8.31
CA ARG A 48 -4.84 7.33 8.66
C ARG A 48 -4.22 7.61 10.02
N ASN A 49 -4.26 6.60 10.90
CA ASN A 49 -3.52 6.52 12.16
C ASN A 49 -3.74 7.70 13.10
N ILE A 50 -4.81 7.65 13.86
CA ILE A 50 -4.94 8.48 15.05
C ILE A 50 -4.27 7.73 16.20
N HIS A 51 -2.97 7.94 16.41
CA HIS A 51 -2.45 7.88 17.76
C HIS A 51 -3.00 9.10 18.50
N TYR A 52 -3.46 8.92 19.74
CA TYR A 52 -4.05 9.99 20.55
C TYR A 52 -3.14 11.23 20.71
N ASP A 53 -1.86 11.10 20.35
CA ASP A 53 -0.81 12.10 20.48
C ASP A 53 -0.30 12.65 19.15
N GLU A 54 -0.83 12.21 18.00
CA GLU A 54 -0.35 12.65 16.68
C GLU A 54 -1.45 13.37 15.90
N VAL A 55 -1.04 14.39 15.19
CA VAL A 55 -1.87 15.19 14.29
C VAL A 55 -2.30 14.35 13.08
N PRO A 56 -3.58 14.04 12.89
CA PRO A 56 -4.03 13.24 11.77
C PRO A 56 -3.91 14.03 10.46
N CYS A 57 -3.41 13.34 9.43
CA CYS A 57 -3.40 13.82 8.05
C CYS A 57 -4.59 13.21 7.31
N VAL A 58 -5.43 14.06 6.72
CA VAL A 58 -6.52 13.63 5.85
C VAL A 58 -6.16 13.93 4.41
N LYS A 59 -6.34 12.92 3.56
CA LYS A 59 -6.18 13.04 2.13
C LYS A 59 -7.55 12.90 1.47
N ASN A 60 -7.92 13.83 0.62
CA ASN A 60 -9.14 13.71 -0.19
C ASN A 60 -8.79 13.25 -1.61
N ASP A 61 -9.81 12.88 -2.39
CA ASP A 61 -9.66 12.39 -3.77
C ASP A 61 -9.09 13.45 -4.73
N ASP A 62 -9.20 14.74 -4.38
CA ASP A 62 -8.79 15.88 -5.22
C ASP A 62 -7.40 16.42 -4.86
N GLY A 63 -6.76 15.89 -3.82
CA GLY A 63 -5.46 16.38 -3.40
C GLY A 63 -5.09 16.12 -1.95
N THR A 64 -3.94 16.61 -1.54
CA THR A 64 -3.44 16.46 -0.18
C THR A 64 -3.94 17.60 0.69
N ASN A 65 -4.80 17.28 1.64
CA ASN A 65 -5.27 18.23 2.64
C ASN A 65 -4.83 17.76 4.03
N PHE A 66 -4.31 18.67 4.82
CA PHE A 66 -3.84 18.40 6.17
C PHE A 66 -4.91 18.81 7.17
N LEU A 67 -5.29 17.90 8.03
CA LEU A 67 -6.18 18.14 9.14
C LEU A 67 -5.44 18.01 10.46
N TYR A 68 -5.67 18.97 11.36
CA TYR A 68 -5.09 18.97 12.69
C TYR A 68 -6.19 18.68 13.72
N CYS A 69 -5.99 17.66 14.55
CA CYS A 69 -6.91 17.30 15.63
C CYS A 69 -6.34 17.72 16.97
N THR A 70 -7.16 18.30 17.82
CA THR A 70 -6.85 18.55 19.23
C THR A 70 -7.57 17.55 20.12
N ASP A 71 -7.03 17.25 21.30
CA ASP A 71 -7.39 16.18 22.25
C ASP A 71 -8.80 16.18 22.82
N MET A 72 -9.75 16.83 22.19
CA MET A 72 -11.09 16.99 22.76
C MET A 72 -12.12 16.07 22.10
N ASP A 73 -13.24 15.80 22.80
CA ASP A 73 -14.42 15.11 22.27
C ASP A 73 -14.97 15.74 20.98
N THR A 74 -14.55 16.96 20.68
CA THR A 74 -14.83 17.67 19.44
C THR A 74 -13.50 18.11 18.82
N ALA A 75 -13.16 17.55 17.67
CA ALA A 75 -11.99 17.94 16.90
C ALA A 75 -12.36 19.03 15.90
N ARG A 76 -11.51 20.04 15.79
CA ARG A 76 -11.63 21.11 14.79
C ARG A 76 -10.59 20.88 13.74
N PHE A 77 -11.01 20.83 12.47
CA PHE A 77 -10.12 20.58 11.36
C PHE A 77 -10.08 21.80 10.44
N GLN A 78 -8.88 22.24 10.09
CA GLN A 78 -8.69 23.27 9.10
C GLN A 78 -8.39 22.62 7.76
N TYR A 79 -9.19 22.93 6.79
CA TYR A 79 -9.15 22.35 5.45
C TYR A 79 -8.59 23.33 4.44
N HIS A 80 -7.53 22.97 3.75
CA HIS A 80 -6.92 23.76 2.69
C HIS A 80 -7.21 23.14 1.33
N TYR A 81 -7.95 23.83 0.49
CA TYR A 81 -8.10 23.48 -0.92
C TYR A 81 -6.90 23.97 -1.72
N ASN A 82 -6.28 23.09 -2.51
CA ASN A 82 -5.13 23.44 -3.34
C ASN A 82 -5.45 24.41 -4.51
N THR A 83 -6.71 24.65 -4.80
CA THR A 83 -7.13 25.45 -5.98
C THR A 83 -7.97 26.68 -5.65
N SER A 84 -8.27 26.94 -4.40
CA SER A 84 -9.06 28.12 -4.01
C SER A 84 -8.58 28.69 -2.67
N GLN A 85 -8.67 29.99 -2.55
CA GLN A 85 -8.26 30.77 -1.38
C GLN A 85 -9.17 30.55 -0.13
N TYR A 86 -9.94 29.48 -0.09
CA TYR A 86 -10.88 29.21 1.00
C TYR A 86 -10.39 28.07 1.87
N SER A 87 -10.05 28.39 3.11
CA SER A 87 -9.93 27.38 4.16
C SER A 87 -11.30 27.16 4.81
N ARG A 88 -11.76 25.92 4.86
CA ARG A 88 -12.93 25.54 5.63
C ARG A 88 -12.47 24.88 6.92
N ILE A 89 -13.01 25.33 8.05
CA ILE A 89 -12.82 24.65 9.33
C ILE A 89 -13.99 23.68 9.48
N VAL A 90 -13.66 22.41 9.59
CA VAL A 90 -14.62 21.34 9.78
C VAL A 90 -14.59 20.95 11.25
N VAL A 91 -15.73 20.97 11.91
CA VAL A 91 -15.88 20.51 13.29
C VAL A 91 -16.44 19.09 13.25
N ILE A 92 -15.68 18.15 13.77
CA ILE A 92 -16.09 16.77 13.87
C ILE A 92 -16.32 16.43 15.34
N ARG A 93 -17.49 15.92 15.65
CA ARG A 93 -17.81 15.46 16.98
C ARG A 93 -17.45 13.99 17.11
N LYS A 94 -16.46 13.67 17.96
CA LYS A 94 -16.17 12.28 18.34
C LYS A 94 -17.33 11.70 19.14
N LYS A 95 -17.91 10.62 18.68
CA LYS A 95 -18.82 9.80 19.48
C LYS A 95 -18.04 8.61 20.01
N LYS A 96 -17.90 8.53 21.33
CA LYS A 96 -17.36 7.34 21.96
C LYS A 96 -18.32 6.18 21.73
N ILE A 97 -17.91 5.17 20.97
CA ILE A 97 -18.72 4.00 20.72
C ILE A 97 -18.28 2.93 21.72
N SER A 98 -19.22 2.48 22.54
CA SER A 98 -19.01 1.39 23.49
C SER A 98 -19.04 0.00 22.83
N HIS A 99 -19.59 -0.11 21.63
CA HIS A 99 -19.56 -1.26 20.75
C HIS A 99 -19.20 -0.82 19.35
N VAL A 100 -18.32 -1.57 18.72
CA VAL A 100 -17.79 -1.31 17.39
C VAL A 100 -18.81 -1.78 16.37
N ASP A 101 -19.78 -0.95 16.03
CA ASP A 101 -20.41 -1.06 14.73
C ASP A 101 -19.41 -0.45 13.74
N PHE A 102 -18.63 -1.32 13.11
CA PHE A 102 -17.78 -0.90 12.01
C PHE A 102 -18.67 -0.29 10.94
N LEU A 103 -18.44 0.96 10.59
CA LEU A 103 -18.89 1.42 9.28
C LEU A 103 -18.25 0.46 8.28
N PRO A 104 -19.03 -0.17 7.42
CA PRO A 104 -18.47 -1.09 6.45
C PRO A 104 -17.42 -0.33 5.64
N PHE A 105 -16.22 -0.92 5.53
CA PHE A 105 -15.22 -0.40 4.61
C PHE A 105 -15.86 -0.29 3.22
N PRO A 106 -15.52 0.75 2.43
CA PRO A 106 -16.00 0.84 1.06
C PRO A 106 -15.73 -0.47 0.33
N ASP A 107 -16.77 -1.01 -0.30
CA ASP A 107 -16.64 -2.24 -1.06
C ASP A 107 -15.97 -1.94 -2.41
N PHE A 108 -14.67 -2.17 -2.48
CA PHE A 108 -13.90 -2.05 -3.72
C PHE A 108 -14.09 -3.24 -4.68
N LYS A 109 -14.83 -4.27 -4.27
CA LYS A 109 -15.12 -5.41 -5.12
C LYS A 109 -15.88 -5.01 -6.38
N ASP A 110 -16.85 -4.11 -6.27
CA ASP A 110 -17.56 -3.56 -7.43
C ASP A 110 -16.60 -2.86 -8.41
N THR A 111 -15.57 -2.22 -7.89
CA THR A 111 -14.52 -1.63 -8.73
C THR A 111 -13.68 -2.71 -9.42
N LEU A 112 -13.31 -3.78 -8.73
CA LEU A 112 -12.62 -4.92 -9.32
C LEU A 112 -13.49 -5.63 -10.38
N LEU A 113 -14.79 -5.75 -10.13
CA LEU A 113 -15.74 -6.35 -11.08
C LEU A 113 -15.83 -5.58 -12.42
N LYS A 114 -15.59 -4.27 -12.40
CA LYS A 114 -15.50 -3.43 -13.61
C LYS A 114 -14.23 -3.67 -14.43
N GLY A 115 -13.26 -4.36 -13.88
CA GLY A 115 -12.00 -4.73 -14.53
C GLY A 115 -11.75 -6.24 -14.45
N LYS A 116 -12.79 -7.05 -14.64
CA LYS A 116 -12.71 -8.52 -14.46
C LYS A 116 -12.25 -9.29 -15.69
N THR A 117 -12.30 -8.68 -16.88
CA THR A 117 -12.02 -9.37 -18.13
C THR A 117 -10.54 -9.34 -18.46
N PHE A 118 -10.00 -10.51 -18.79
CA PHE A 118 -8.63 -10.70 -19.25
C PHE A 118 -8.64 -11.54 -20.51
N ASP A 119 -7.80 -11.19 -21.47
CA ASP A 119 -7.60 -11.95 -22.71
C ASP A 119 -6.40 -12.89 -22.54
N ARG A 120 -6.67 -14.13 -22.17
CA ARG A 120 -5.66 -15.18 -21.96
C ARG A 120 -5.00 -15.64 -23.26
N THR A 121 -5.44 -15.17 -24.41
CA THR A 121 -4.90 -15.50 -25.73
C THR A 121 -4.05 -14.37 -26.33
N GLN A 122 -4.14 -13.16 -25.76
CA GLN A 122 -3.40 -12.01 -26.25
C GLN A 122 -1.89 -12.30 -26.28
N GLN A 123 -1.29 -11.99 -27.43
CA GLN A 123 0.15 -12.02 -27.61
C GLN A 123 0.67 -10.58 -27.68
N ARG A 124 1.74 -10.32 -26.96
CA ARG A 124 2.49 -9.05 -27.01
C ARG A 124 3.96 -9.36 -26.91
N ASP A 125 4.77 -8.55 -27.58
CA ASP A 125 6.22 -8.63 -27.46
C ASP A 125 6.64 -8.00 -26.12
N ILE A 126 6.92 -8.87 -25.17
CA ILE A 126 7.26 -8.52 -23.77
C ILE A 126 8.54 -9.27 -23.42
N PRO A 127 9.55 -8.58 -22.86
CA PRO A 127 10.74 -9.25 -22.36
C PRO A 127 10.39 -10.32 -21.30
N ALA A 128 11.15 -11.39 -21.29
CA ALA A 128 10.98 -12.44 -20.30
C ALA A 128 11.39 -11.95 -18.90
N PHE A 129 10.74 -12.49 -17.88
CA PHE A 129 11.18 -12.30 -16.50
C PHE A 129 12.55 -12.92 -16.28
N THR A 130 13.43 -12.21 -15.60
CA THR A 130 14.75 -12.70 -15.21
C THR A 130 14.92 -12.70 -13.70
N TYR A 131 15.64 -13.69 -13.21
CA TYR A 131 15.92 -13.88 -11.78
C TYR A 131 17.40 -14.07 -11.59
N GLN A 132 18.02 -13.25 -10.77
CA GLN A 132 19.45 -13.36 -10.51
C GLN A 132 19.75 -14.68 -9.78
N SER A 133 20.81 -15.34 -10.21
CA SER A 133 21.27 -16.56 -9.57
C SER A 133 21.71 -16.32 -8.12
N ALA A 134 21.32 -17.20 -7.21
CA ALA A 134 21.78 -17.19 -5.84
C ALA A 134 23.32 -17.27 -5.69
N GLY A 135 24.01 -17.74 -6.74
CA GLY A 135 25.47 -17.77 -6.80
C GLY A 135 26.13 -16.42 -7.08
N ALA A 136 25.35 -15.36 -7.38
CA ALA A 136 25.89 -14.02 -7.57
C ALA A 136 26.62 -13.51 -6.32
N PRO A 137 27.78 -12.87 -6.45
CA PRO A 137 28.61 -12.49 -5.29
C PRO A 137 27.90 -11.63 -4.27
N GLU A 138 27.09 -10.66 -4.70
CA GLU A 138 26.33 -9.77 -3.84
C GLU A 138 25.21 -10.50 -3.06
N LEU A 139 24.55 -11.48 -3.69
CA LEU A 139 23.54 -12.31 -3.03
C LEU A 139 24.17 -13.30 -2.06
N GLN A 140 25.33 -13.85 -2.39
CA GLN A 140 26.10 -14.69 -1.46
C GLN A 140 26.59 -13.88 -0.26
N ALA A 141 27.10 -12.67 -0.49
CA ALA A 141 27.50 -11.76 0.60
C ALA A 141 26.32 -11.42 1.52
N LEU A 142 25.13 -11.15 0.94
CA LEU A 142 23.89 -10.91 1.67
C LEU A 142 23.49 -12.12 2.52
N ARG A 143 23.50 -13.33 1.91
CA ARG A 143 23.17 -14.60 2.58
C ARG A 143 24.03 -14.86 3.80
N VAL A 144 25.34 -14.69 3.64
CA VAL A 144 26.29 -14.88 4.74
C VAL A 144 26.14 -13.80 5.82
N LYS A 145 26.07 -12.52 5.42
CA LYS A 145 26.02 -11.39 6.34
C LYS A 145 24.83 -11.45 7.28
N TYR A 146 23.67 -11.87 6.80
CA TYR A 146 22.44 -11.93 7.60
C TYR A 146 22.10 -13.35 8.06
N ASN A 147 22.99 -14.32 7.82
CA ASN A 147 22.79 -15.73 8.16
C ASN A 147 21.41 -16.25 7.67
N LEU A 148 21.10 -15.98 6.40
CA LEU A 148 19.75 -16.23 5.86
C LEU A 148 19.37 -17.71 5.88
N ASP A 149 20.33 -18.63 5.84
CA ASP A 149 20.05 -20.06 5.99
C ASP A 149 19.44 -20.39 7.37
N SER A 150 19.99 -19.79 8.42
CA SER A 150 19.44 -19.93 9.77
C SER A 150 18.08 -19.24 9.91
N VAL A 151 17.90 -18.08 9.25
CA VAL A 151 16.59 -17.39 9.20
C VAL A 151 15.56 -18.26 8.54
N ALA A 152 15.84 -18.81 7.38
CA ALA A 152 14.92 -19.69 6.65
C ALA A 152 14.65 -21.01 7.40
N GLY A 153 15.66 -21.52 8.12
CA GLY A 153 15.56 -22.78 8.84
C GLY A 153 15.58 -24.02 7.94
N THR A 154 15.29 -25.16 8.53
CA THR A 154 15.35 -26.49 7.88
C THR A 154 13.98 -27.07 7.53
N GLY A 155 12.92 -26.30 7.66
CA GLY A 155 11.55 -26.70 7.33
C GLY A 155 11.33 -26.94 5.84
N ASP A 156 10.10 -27.27 5.49
CA ASP A 156 9.72 -27.38 4.09
C ASP A 156 9.79 -26.02 3.38
N GLU A 157 9.61 -26.03 2.05
CA GLU A 157 9.77 -24.84 1.23
C GLU A 157 8.87 -23.67 1.68
N VAL A 158 7.59 -23.92 1.94
CA VAL A 158 6.63 -22.91 2.39
C VAL A 158 7.04 -22.37 3.77
N THR A 159 7.40 -23.22 4.70
CA THR A 159 7.90 -22.84 6.02
C THR A 159 9.10 -21.91 5.91
N ARG A 160 10.06 -22.24 5.05
CA ARG A 160 11.25 -21.41 4.81
C ARG A 160 10.90 -20.04 4.24
N ILE A 161 9.96 -19.98 3.30
CA ILE A 161 9.44 -18.72 2.74
C ILE A 161 8.80 -17.87 3.85
N LEU A 162 7.95 -18.46 4.69
CA LEU A 162 7.26 -17.75 5.78
C LEU A 162 8.20 -17.32 6.89
N ASN A 163 9.24 -18.08 7.20
CA ASN A 163 10.27 -17.67 8.16
C ASN A 163 11.03 -16.42 7.69
N VAL A 164 11.33 -16.32 6.41
CA VAL A 164 11.95 -15.12 5.81
C VAL A 164 10.97 -13.94 5.85
N LEU A 165 9.69 -14.15 5.53
CA LEU A 165 8.64 -13.14 5.66
C LEU A 165 8.61 -12.54 7.06
N HIS A 166 8.50 -13.39 8.09
CA HIS A 166 8.50 -13.00 9.49
C HIS A 166 9.76 -12.20 9.85
N TRP A 167 10.91 -12.70 9.45
CA TRP A 167 12.18 -12.03 9.74
C TRP A 167 12.29 -10.64 9.09
N VAL A 168 11.92 -10.51 7.82
CA VAL A 168 11.94 -9.24 7.09
C VAL A 168 10.99 -8.22 7.73
N HIS A 169 9.75 -8.64 8.04
CA HIS A 169 8.76 -7.81 8.71
C HIS A 169 9.32 -7.16 9.98
N ASN A 170 10.11 -7.92 10.75
CA ASN A 170 10.67 -7.47 12.03
C ASN A 170 11.97 -6.65 11.92
N LYS A 171 12.50 -6.41 10.70
CA LYS A 171 13.76 -5.68 10.53
C LYS A 171 13.61 -4.18 10.37
N ALA A 172 12.46 -3.71 9.93
CA ALA A 172 12.25 -2.28 9.71
C ALA A 172 10.78 -1.92 9.93
N ARG A 173 10.55 -0.73 10.46
CA ARG A 173 9.19 -0.21 10.63
C ARG A 173 8.68 0.38 9.32
N HIS A 174 7.42 0.10 9.03
CA HIS A 174 6.73 0.64 7.87
C HIS A 174 6.08 1.99 8.17
N ASN A 175 6.21 2.90 7.20
CA ASN A 175 5.39 4.12 7.11
C ASN A 175 5.16 4.41 5.62
N GLY A 176 3.90 4.41 5.18
CA GLY A 176 3.53 4.59 3.77
C GLY A 176 4.00 5.92 3.17
N SER A 177 4.18 6.95 3.99
CA SER A 177 4.68 8.26 3.57
C SER A 177 6.22 8.37 3.61
N ALA A 178 6.91 7.34 4.09
CA ALA A 178 8.37 7.35 4.17
C ALA A 178 9.01 7.18 2.79
N GLY A 179 10.20 7.73 2.66
CA GLY A 179 11.02 7.58 1.46
C GLY A 179 11.90 6.33 1.47
N LEU A 180 12.72 6.22 0.45
CA LEU A 180 13.80 5.24 0.28
C LEU A 180 15.13 5.93 0.04
N PRO A 181 16.26 5.21 0.13
CA PRO A 181 17.55 5.73 -0.32
C PRO A 181 17.46 6.28 -1.74
N LYS A 182 18.08 7.46 -1.98
CA LYS A 182 17.92 8.18 -3.25
C LYS A 182 18.81 7.66 -4.38
N ILE A 183 19.92 7.02 -4.05
CA ILE A 183 20.94 6.64 -5.03
C ILE A 183 20.87 5.16 -5.31
N VAL A 184 21.19 4.32 -4.32
CA VAL A 184 21.18 2.87 -4.46
C VAL A 184 20.09 2.28 -3.57
N ARG A 185 19.30 1.36 -4.13
CA ARG A 185 18.17 0.72 -3.44
C ARG A 185 18.37 -0.79 -3.41
N ASN A 186 19.25 -1.22 -2.52
CA ASN A 186 19.48 -2.62 -2.19
C ASN A 186 19.31 -2.85 -0.69
N THR A 187 19.28 -4.09 -0.26
CA THR A 187 19.08 -4.47 1.15
C THR A 187 19.99 -3.70 2.10
N GLU A 188 21.28 -3.55 1.78
CA GLU A 188 22.22 -2.89 2.67
C GLU A 188 21.90 -1.42 2.87
N THR A 189 21.64 -0.69 1.78
CA THR A 189 21.31 0.73 1.84
C THR A 189 19.93 0.96 2.45
N ILE A 190 18.97 0.09 2.17
CA ILE A 190 17.63 0.12 2.75
C ILE A 190 17.70 -0.09 4.27
N LEU A 191 18.38 -1.13 4.73
CA LEU A 191 18.51 -1.41 6.17
C LEU A 191 19.32 -0.35 6.91
N LYS A 192 20.39 0.19 6.29
CA LYS A 192 21.12 1.34 6.86
C LYS A 192 20.23 2.58 6.99
N TYR A 193 19.35 2.81 6.02
CA TYR A 193 18.38 3.89 6.06
C TYR A 193 17.33 3.64 7.16
N ALA A 194 16.85 2.40 7.29
CA ALA A 194 15.86 1.96 8.26
C ALA A 194 16.33 2.06 9.73
N GLN A 195 17.63 2.07 9.98
CA GLN A 195 18.17 2.31 11.32
C GLN A 195 17.81 3.68 11.91
N LYS A 196 17.48 4.64 11.06
CA LYS A 196 17.24 6.04 11.45
C LYS A 196 15.83 6.51 11.12
N ARG A 197 15.07 5.79 10.32
CA ARG A 197 13.79 6.21 9.76
C ARG A 197 12.93 5.01 9.41
N ASP A 198 11.62 5.17 9.43
CA ASP A 198 10.70 4.22 8.84
C ASP A 198 10.91 4.15 7.31
N ILE A 199 10.53 3.04 6.70
CA ILE A 199 10.56 2.83 5.25
C ILE A 199 9.15 2.49 4.72
N ASN A 200 8.92 2.71 3.43
CA ASN A 200 7.65 2.36 2.82
C ASN A 200 7.58 0.88 2.40
N CYS A 201 6.40 0.44 1.94
CA CYS A 201 6.15 -0.94 1.49
C CYS A 201 7.13 -1.40 0.39
N ARG A 202 7.51 -0.50 -0.54
CA ARG A 202 8.50 -0.82 -1.59
C ARG A 202 9.86 -1.19 -0.99
N GLY A 203 10.30 -0.50 0.04
CA GLY A 203 11.56 -0.82 0.72
C GLY A 203 11.55 -2.20 1.37
N LEU A 204 10.47 -2.54 2.06
CA LEU A 204 10.31 -3.88 2.65
C LEU A 204 10.23 -4.97 1.57
N ALA A 205 9.51 -4.72 0.48
CA ALA A 205 9.39 -5.67 -0.64
C ALA A 205 10.72 -5.89 -1.36
N LEU A 206 11.52 -4.84 -1.60
CA LEU A 206 12.85 -4.97 -2.22
C LEU A 206 13.79 -5.77 -1.32
N PHE A 207 13.78 -5.48 -0.02
CA PHE A 207 14.58 -6.21 0.96
C PHE A 207 14.19 -7.71 0.99
N ALA A 208 12.90 -8.02 1.08
CA ALA A 208 12.42 -9.40 1.05
C ALA A 208 12.83 -10.12 -0.25
N ASN A 209 12.68 -9.45 -1.40
CA ASN A 209 13.01 -10.00 -2.70
C ASN A 209 14.47 -10.46 -2.78
N GLU A 210 15.40 -9.61 -2.36
CA GLU A 210 16.83 -9.94 -2.37
C GLU A 210 17.18 -11.08 -1.41
N CYS A 211 16.50 -11.17 -0.25
CA CYS A 211 16.66 -12.29 0.68
C CYS A 211 16.18 -13.62 0.06
N TYR A 212 15.03 -13.62 -0.63
CA TYR A 212 14.54 -14.81 -1.32
C TYR A 212 15.47 -15.24 -2.45
N LEU A 213 15.96 -14.31 -3.28
CA LEU A 213 16.94 -14.61 -4.33
C LEU A 213 18.22 -15.19 -3.75
N ALA A 214 18.74 -14.62 -2.65
CA ALA A 214 19.96 -15.11 -1.99
C ALA A 214 19.82 -16.55 -1.46
N LEU A 215 18.59 -16.94 -1.11
CA LEU A 215 18.26 -18.32 -0.70
C LEU A 215 17.94 -19.26 -1.86
N GLY A 216 17.96 -18.77 -3.10
CA GLY A 216 17.70 -19.54 -4.31
C GLY A 216 16.24 -19.62 -4.72
N PHE A 217 15.34 -18.89 -4.08
CA PHE A 217 13.94 -18.79 -4.53
C PHE A 217 13.84 -17.84 -5.73
N ARG A 218 13.02 -18.17 -6.71
CA ARG A 218 12.52 -17.17 -7.66
C ARG A 218 11.53 -16.27 -6.92
N ALA A 219 11.85 -14.99 -6.85
CA ALA A 219 10.99 -14.00 -6.20
C ALA A 219 10.90 -12.75 -7.06
N ARG A 220 9.82 -12.00 -6.94
CA ARG A 220 9.63 -10.73 -7.65
C ARG A 220 8.82 -9.73 -6.85
N VAL A 221 9.09 -8.46 -7.10
CA VAL A 221 8.35 -7.34 -6.52
C VAL A 221 7.14 -7.04 -7.37
N VAL A 222 5.99 -6.86 -6.73
CA VAL A 222 4.72 -6.54 -7.37
C VAL A 222 4.13 -5.27 -6.77
N THR A 223 3.90 -4.27 -7.60
CA THR A 223 3.16 -3.06 -7.23
C THR A 223 1.70 -3.26 -7.56
N CYS A 224 0.88 -3.37 -6.53
CA CYS A 224 -0.57 -3.44 -6.61
C CYS A 224 -1.13 -2.03 -6.66
N LYS A 225 -1.85 -1.67 -7.73
CA LYS A 225 -2.32 -0.30 -7.97
C LYS A 225 -3.85 -0.24 -8.04
N PRO A 226 -4.49 0.82 -7.52
CA PRO A 226 -5.91 1.04 -7.66
C PRO A 226 -6.29 1.44 -9.10
N LYS A 227 -7.59 1.45 -9.38
CA LYS A 227 -8.12 1.93 -10.67
C LYS A 227 -7.82 3.40 -10.91
N THR A 228 -7.94 4.21 -9.86
CA THR A 228 -7.66 5.65 -9.88
C THR A 228 -6.27 5.92 -9.35
N SER A 229 -5.55 6.85 -9.96
CA SER A 229 -4.21 7.24 -9.50
C SER A 229 -4.32 8.26 -8.36
N ASP A 230 -4.77 7.83 -7.20
CA ASP A 230 -4.81 8.64 -5.98
C ASP A 230 -3.44 8.68 -5.24
N GLY A 231 -2.41 8.12 -5.86
CA GLY A 231 -1.07 8.01 -5.30
C GLY A 231 -0.92 6.95 -4.21
N ASP A 232 -1.99 6.24 -3.86
CA ASP A 232 -1.95 5.13 -2.90
C ASP A 232 -1.85 3.80 -3.66
N CYS A 233 -0.75 3.11 -3.48
CA CYS A 233 -0.52 1.76 -4.00
C CYS A 233 0.11 0.90 -2.91
N HIS A 234 0.10 -0.41 -3.10
CA HIS A 234 0.80 -1.30 -2.20
C HIS A 234 1.84 -2.14 -2.94
N VAL A 235 2.99 -2.36 -2.31
CA VAL A 235 4.08 -3.13 -2.91
C VAL A 235 4.37 -4.35 -2.05
N ILE A 236 4.22 -5.51 -2.66
CA ILE A 236 4.40 -6.82 -2.03
C ILE A 236 5.27 -7.72 -2.90
N ASN A 237 5.46 -8.96 -2.51
CA ASN A 237 6.23 -9.95 -3.25
C ASN A 237 5.38 -11.12 -3.72
N GLU A 238 5.81 -11.73 -4.80
CA GLU A 238 5.50 -13.12 -5.11
C GLU A 238 6.78 -13.95 -5.02
N VAL A 239 6.69 -15.11 -4.40
CA VAL A 239 7.75 -16.11 -4.30
C VAL A 239 7.26 -17.39 -4.94
N TYR A 240 8.02 -17.94 -5.88
CA TYR A 240 7.64 -19.18 -6.56
C TYR A 240 7.97 -20.39 -5.68
N SER A 241 6.99 -21.23 -5.46
CA SER A 241 7.17 -22.54 -4.84
C SER A 241 7.30 -23.62 -5.92
N GLU A 242 8.45 -24.25 -6.01
CA GLU A 242 8.67 -25.40 -6.89
C GLU A 242 7.80 -26.59 -6.46
N LYS A 243 7.62 -26.78 -5.14
CA LYS A 243 6.78 -27.84 -4.57
C LYS A 243 5.31 -27.69 -4.98
N LEU A 244 4.80 -26.44 -4.98
CA LEU A 244 3.40 -26.16 -5.31
C LEU A 244 3.19 -25.82 -6.80
N GLY A 245 4.28 -25.58 -7.55
CA GLY A 245 4.25 -25.24 -8.96
C GLY A 245 3.61 -23.88 -9.23
N LYS A 246 3.68 -22.93 -8.30
CA LYS A 246 2.97 -21.65 -8.40
C LYS A 246 3.62 -20.52 -7.60
N TRP A 247 3.24 -19.30 -7.94
CA TRP A 247 3.59 -18.10 -7.22
C TRP A 247 2.75 -17.97 -5.94
N LEU A 248 3.37 -17.50 -4.85
CA LEU A 248 2.75 -17.32 -3.54
C LEU A 248 2.76 -15.86 -3.16
N TRP A 249 1.64 -15.37 -2.62
CA TRP A 249 1.51 -14.04 -2.02
C TRP A 249 2.34 -13.91 -0.76
N VAL A 250 3.22 -12.92 -0.69
CA VAL A 250 4.05 -12.61 0.47
C VAL A 250 4.12 -11.10 0.66
N ASP A 251 3.58 -10.61 1.78
CA ASP A 251 3.57 -9.18 2.10
C ASP A 251 4.37 -8.88 3.37
N PRO A 252 5.59 -8.39 3.25
CA PRO A 252 6.42 -8.07 4.41
C PRO A 252 5.95 -6.86 5.21
N THR A 253 5.07 -6.02 4.66
CA THR A 253 4.51 -4.86 5.39
C THR A 253 3.53 -5.29 6.48
N PHE A 254 2.71 -6.29 6.18
CA PHE A 254 1.69 -6.80 7.10
C PHE A 254 1.99 -8.19 7.66
N GLU A 255 3.18 -8.74 7.39
CA GLU A 255 3.48 -10.15 7.67
C GLU A 255 2.37 -11.07 7.13
N ALA A 256 1.87 -10.75 5.94
CA ALA A 256 0.67 -11.35 5.42
C ALA A 256 0.93 -12.33 4.28
N TYR A 257 0.22 -13.45 4.35
CA TYR A 257 0.01 -14.38 3.25
C TYR A 257 -1.45 -14.79 3.19
N VAL A 258 -1.88 -15.31 2.06
CA VAL A 258 -3.30 -15.61 1.81
C VAL A 258 -3.44 -17.08 1.42
N THR A 259 -4.47 -17.72 1.97
CA THR A 259 -4.83 -19.10 1.66
C THR A 259 -6.28 -19.20 1.18
N ASP A 260 -6.61 -20.33 0.58
CA ASP A 260 -8.00 -20.73 0.33
C ASP A 260 -8.63 -21.43 1.53
N GLU A 261 -9.85 -21.94 1.35
CA GLU A 261 -10.60 -22.70 2.35
C GLU A 261 -9.94 -24.03 2.76
N ASN A 262 -9.01 -24.53 1.95
CA ASN A 262 -8.25 -25.76 2.21
C ASN A 262 -6.85 -25.46 2.75
N GLN A 263 -6.58 -24.23 3.19
CA GLN A 263 -5.27 -23.75 3.67
C GLN A 263 -4.17 -23.81 2.60
N GLN A 264 -4.53 -23.85 1.30
CA GLN A 264 -3.57 -23.79 0.22
C GLN A 264 -3.16 -22.34 -0.03
N MET A 265 -1.85 -22.08 -0.05
CA MET A 265 -1.31 -20.76 -0.34
C MET A 265 -1.75 -20.26 -1.72
N LEU A 266 -2.09 -19.00 -1.83
CA LEU A 266 -2.57 -18.34 -3.05
C LEU A 266 -1.54 -17.32 -3.56
N GLY A 267 -1.51 -17.13 -4.89
CA GLY A 267 -0.80 -16.03 -5.54
C GLY A 267 -1.68 -14.77 -5.64
N ILE A 268 -1.06 -13.65 -6.00
CA ILE A 268 -1.73 -12.34 -6.04
C ILE A 268 -2.91 -12.36 -7.03
N PHE A 269 -2.68 -12.87 -8.23
CA PHE A 269 -3.74 -12.93 -9.25
C PHE A 269 -4.86 -13.93 -8.86
N GLU A 270 -4.52 -15.03 -8.21
CA GLU A 270 -5.51 -15.99 -7.70
C GLU A 270 -6.41 -15.35 -6.62
N VAL A 271 -5.82 -14.60 -5.67
CA VAL A 271 -6.59 -13.87 -4.64
C VAL A 271 -7.54 -12.87 -5.30
N ARG A 272 -7.06 -12.09 -6.27
CA ARG A 272 -7.88 -11.15 -7.04
C ARG A 272 -9.08 -11.86 -7.70
N GLU A 273 -8.83 -12.95 -8.41
CA GLU A 273 -9.87 -13.74 -9.07
C GLU A 273 -10.90 -14.31 -8.07
N ARG A 274 -10.43 -14.81 -6.92
CA ARG A 274 -11.29 -15.34 -5.88
C ARG A 274 -12.18 -14.27 -5.25
N ILE A 275 -11.65 -13.07 -4.98
CA ILE A 275 -12.44 -11.92 -4.47
C ILE A 275 -13.56 -11.59 -5.47
N ILE A 276 -13.24 -11.48 -6.76
CA ILE A 276 -14.22 -11.17 -7.82
C ILE A 276 -15.31 -12.26 -7.89
N GLN A 277 -14.91 -13.52 -7.74
CA GLN A 277 -15.82 -14.68 -7.85
C GLN A 277 -16.55 -15.03 -6.55
N ASN A 278 -16.40 -14.24 -5.48
CA ASN A 278 -16.92 -14.56 -4.14
C ASN A 278 -16.43 -15.90 -3.58
N LYS A 279 -15.26 -16.34 -3.99
CA LYS A 279 -14.65 -17.55 -3.43
C LYS A 279 -13.92 -17.20 -2.12
N PRO A 280 -13.90 -18.12 -1.14
CA PRO A 280 -13.23 -17.88 0.13
C PRO A 280 -11.75 -17.57 -0.04
N VAL A 281 -11.29 -16.54 0.68
CA VAL A 281 -9.89 -16.22 0.91
C VAL A 281 -9.68 -15.99 2.39
N GLN A 282 -8.55 -16.46 2.90
CA GLN A 282 -8.23 -16.39 4.33
C GLN A 282 -6.89 -15.66 4.50
N LEU A 283 -6.86 -14.73 5.43
CA LEU A 283 -5.65 -14.06 5.87
C LEU A 283 -5.04 -14.85 7.03
N ASN A 284 -3.72 -14.99 7.08
CA ASN A 284 -3.06 -15.60 8.21
C ASN A 284 -3.38 -14.87 9.54
N PRO A 285 -3.57 -15.59 10.65
CA PRO A 285 -4.09 -15.01 11.90
C PRO A 285 -3.11 -14.06 12.60
N ASN A 286 -1.81 -14.17 12.29
CA ASN A 286 -0.77 -13.31 12.85
C ASN A 286 -0.40 -12.13 11.94
N ALA A 287 -1.13 -11.92 10.84
CA ALA A 287 -0.92 -10.73 10.01
C ALA A 287 -1.09 -9.45 10.84
N ASN A 288 -0.10 -8.57 10.77
CA ASN A 288 -0.06 -7.37 11.61
C ASN A 288 0.70 -6.23 10.92
N TRP A 289 0.49 -5.01 11.37
CA TRP A 289 1.25 -3.85 10.93
C TRP A 289 2.19 -3.38 12.05
N ASN A 290 3.51 -3.40 11.78
CA ASN A 290 4.55 -2.94 12.70
C ASN A 290 4.54 -3.62 14.09
N ASN A 291 4.14 -4.88 14.18
CA ASN A 291 3.98 -5.60 15.45
C ASN A 291 3.03 -4.93 16.45
N GLN A 292 2.06 -4.17 15.94
CA GLN A 292 1.02 -3.58 16.75
C GLN A 292 -0.19 -4.52 16.85
N ASN A 293 -1.37 -4.08 16.44
CA ASN A 293 -2.55 -4.93 16.45
C ASN A 293 -2.59 -5.83 15.21
N ASN A 294 -3.09 -7.07 15.37
CA ASN A 294 -3.36 -7.94 14.24
C ASN A 294 -4.31 -7.24 13.28
N THR A 295 -4.00 -7.33 11.99
CA THR A 295 -4.89 -6.80 10.95
C THR A 295 -6.00 -7.81 10.66
N THR A 296 -7.19 -7.34 10.31
CA THR A 296 -8.31 -8.22 9.97
C THR A 296 -8.39 -8.47 8.47
N LYS A 297 -9.04 -9.57 8.08
CA LYS A 297 -9.32 -9.89 6.68
C LYS A 297 -10.13 -8.77 6.01
N GLU A 298 -11.15 -8.26 6.71
CA GLU A 298 -12.04 -7.20 6.23
C GLU A 298 -11.26 -5.94 5.88
N TYR A 299 -10.31 -5.57 6.73
CA TYR A 299 -9.45 -4.43 6.42
C TYR A 299 -8.44 -4.73 5.32
N TYR A 300 -7.67 -5.81 5.49
CA TYR A 300 -6.52 -6.06 4.61
C TYR A 300 -6.95 -6.54 3.22
N LEU A 301 -7.80 -7.58 3.15
CA LEU A 301 -8.19 -8.18 1.87
C LEU A 301 -9.41 -7.48 1.26
N ASP A 302 -10.49 -7.31 2.03
CA ASP A 302 -11.78 -6.90 1.47
C ASP A 302 -11.82 -5.39 1.18
N TYR A 303 -10.99 -4.61 1.87
CA TYR A 303 -10.88 -3.18 1.67
C TYR A 303 -9.55 -2.77 1.01
N TYR A 304 -8.42 -2.87 1.75
CA TYR A 304 -7.15 -2.27 1.33
C TYR A 304 -6.60 -2.92 0.06
N MET A 305 -6.54 -4.26 0.02
CA MET A 305 -6.03 -4.95 -1.15
C MET A 305 -7.06 -5.04 -2.27
N ALA A 306 -8.36 -5.19 -1.99
CA ALA A 306 -9.40 -5.11 -3.02
C ALA A 306 -9.30 -3.80 -3.80
N LYS A 307 -9.02 -2.66 -3.14
CA LYS A 307 -8.73 -1.39 -3.80
C LYS A 307 -7.50 -1.48 -4.71
N ASN A 308 -6.42 -2.07 -4.22
CA ASN A 308 -5.11 -2.06 -4.86
C ASN A 308 -4.87 -3.20 -5.87
N LEU A 309 -5.78 -4.13 -6.03
CA LEU A 309 -5.65 -5.26 -6.97
C LEU A 309 -6.16 -4.97 -8.39
N TYR A 310 -6.42 -3.69 -8.74
CA TYR A 310 -6.97 -3.38 -10.07
C TYR A 310 -5.93 -3.53 -11.17
N TYR A 311 -4.72 -3.00 -10.98
CA TYR A 311 -3.55 -3.22 -11.84
C TYR A 311 -2.45 -3.90 -11.06
N LEU A 312 -1.72 -4.82 -11.72
CA LEU A 312 -0.57 -5.50 -11.14
C LEU A 312 0.66 -5.18 -11.97
N THR A 313 1.63 -4.49 -11.39
CA THR A 313 2.88 -4.11 -12.05
C THR A 313 4.05 -4.89 -11.46
N TYR A 314 4.73 -5.63 -12.30
CA TYR A 314 5.83 -6.53 -11.96
C TYR A 314 7.15 -5.93 -12.42
N ASN A 315 8.20 -6.02 -11.60
CA ASN A 315 9.55 -5.80 -12.07
C ASN A 315 9.95 -6.97 -12.99
N LEU A 316 10.40 -6.69 -14.23
CA LEU A 316 10.83 -7.73 -15.15
C LEU A 316 12.16 -8.36 -14.75
N HIS A 317 13.02 -7.59 -14.10
CA HIS A 317 14.33 -8.03 -13.66
C HIS A 317 14.40 -8.10 -12.15
N SER A 318 14.40 -9.31 -11.62
CA SER A 318 14.52 -9.54 -10.18
C SER A 318 15.98 -9.85 -9.83
N GLU A 319 16.67 -8.85 -9.29
CA GLU A 319 18.10 -8.91 -8.99
C GLU A 319 18.46 -7.95 -7.86
N TYR A 320 19.67 -8.06 -7.34
CA TYR A 320 20.18 -7.18 -6.30
C TYR A 320 20.23 -5.73 -6.79
N GLY A 321 19.61 -4.84 -6.04
CA GLY A 321 19.50 -3.43 -6.39
C GLY A 321 18.61 -3.16 -7.62
N SER A 322 17.66 -4.04 -7.95
CA SER A 322 16.80 -3.95 -9.15
C SER A 322 16.01 -2.65 -9.28
N ASP A 323 15.73 -1.95 -8.18
CA ASP A 323 15.03 -0.65 -8.17
C ASP A 323 15.99 0.55 -8.23
N THR A 324 17.28 0.30 -8.42
CA THR A 324 18.30 1.34 -8.60
C THR A 324 18.32 1.81 -10.05
N GLN A 325 17.90 3.04 -10.26
CA GLN A 325 17.87 3.64 -11.59
C GLN A 325 19.21 4.29 -11.91
N THR A 326 19.82 3.87 -13.01
CA THR A 326 21.02 4.52 -13.58
C THR A 326 20.83 4.80 -15.07
N PRO A 327 21.61 5.70 -15.67
CA PRO A 327 21.52 5.97 -17.10
C PRO A 327 21.77 4.72 -17.98
N GLU A 328 22.60 3.81 -17.51
CA GLU A 328 23.02 2.61 -18.25
C GLU A 328 22.03 1.44 -18.09
N ARG A 329 21.15 1.52 -17.09
CA ARG A 329 20.23 0.45 -16.75
C ARG A 329 18.80 0.96 -16.68
N PRO A 330 17.98 0.71 -17.70
CA PRO A 330 16.56 1.03 -17.64
C PRO A 330 15.86 0.19 -16.55
N LEU A 331 14.87 0.77 -15.92
CA LEU A 331 13.91 0.03 -15.11
C LEU A 331 12.79 -0.47 -16.02
N GLU A 332 12.53 -1.76 -15.99
CA GLU A 332 11.54 -2.40 -16.87
C GLU A 332 10.46 -3.10 -16.06
N TYR A 333 9.22 -2.79 -16.39
CA TYR A 333 8.04 -3.28 -15.69
C TYR A 333 7.05 -3.90 -16.67
N LEU A 334 6.33 -4.93 -16.22
CA LEU A 334 5.16 -5.46 -16.90
C LEU A 334 3.91 -5.15 -16.07
N THR A 335 2.94 -4.45 -16.65
CA THR A 335 1.66 -4.18 -16.00
C THR A 335 0.55 -5.00 -16.64
N LEU A 336 -0.08 -5.85 -15.83
CA LEU A 336 -1.32 -6.53 -16.17
C LEU A 336 -2.48 -5.53 -16.03
N LYS A 337 -3.22 -5.33 -17.13
CA LYS A 337 -4.40 -4.47 -17.20
C LYS A 337 -5.64 -5.30 -17.57
N PRO A 338 -6.81 -5.01 -16.99
CA PRO A 338 -8.08 -5.53 -17.52
C PRO A 338 -8.34 -5.05 -18.95
N VAL A 339 -9.06 -5.84 -19.74
CA VAL A 339 -9.41 -5.51 -21.13
C VAL A 339 -10.20 -4.20 -21.21
N GLU A 340 -11.05 -3.93 -20.23
CA GLU A 340 -11.91 -2.74 -20.16
C GLU A 340 -11.14 -1.41 -20.09
N VAL A 341 -9.84 -1.48 -19.76
CA VAL A 341 -8.96 -0.29 -19.67
C VAL A 341 -7.72 -0.44 -20.56
N ASP A 342 -7.76 -1.37 -21.51
CA ASP A 342 -6.68 -1.53 -22.47
C ASP A 342 -6.66 -0.36 -23.46
N SER A 343 -5.52 0.31 -23.51
CA SER A 343 -5.28 1.41 -24.46
C SER A 343 -4.76 0.94 -25.81
N GLY A 344 -4.58 -0.37 -26.00
CA GLY A 344 -3.89 -0.94 -27.17
C GLY A 344 -2.38 -0.71 -27.21
N VAL A 345 -1.83 0.04 -26.24
CA VAL A 345 -0.39 0.31 -26.14
C VAL A 345 0.30 -0.90 -25.49
N SER A 346 1.31 -1.44 -26.17
CA SER A 346 2.08 -2.55 -25.62
C SER A 346 3.26 -2.13 -24.75
N VAL A 347 3.76 -0.92 -24.92
CA VAL A 347 4.88 -0.36 -24.17
C VAL A 347 4.75 1.15 -24.06
N SER A 348 5.20 1.71 -22.95
CA SER A 348 5.44 3.16 -22.79
C SER A 348 6.83 3.40 -22.23
N GLU A 349 7.46 4.49 -22.66
CA GLU A 349 8.76 4.90 -22.16
C GLU A 349 8.67 6.25 -21.46
N GLY A 350 9.15 6.28 -20.23
CA GLY A 350 9.37 7.49 -19.46
C GLY A 350 10.86 7.81 -19.41
N ASN A 351 11.22 9.04 -19.69
CA ASN A 351 12.59 9.50 -19.54
C ASN A 351 12.72 10.29 -18.25
N ALA A 352 13.22 9.66 -17.21
CA ALA A 352 13.61 10.36 -15.99
C ALA A 352 15.03 10.92 -16.14
N LYS A 353 15.32 12.06 -15.50
CA LYS A 353 16.68 12.67 -15.49
C LYS A 353 17.81 11.72 -15.08
N LYS A 354 17.48 10.56 -14.51
CA LYS A 354 18.42 9.56 -13.97
C LYS A 354 18.47 8.25 -14.76
N GLY A 355 17.68 8.10 -15.82
CA GLY A 355 17.62 6.88 -16.61
C GLY A 355 16.23 6.66 -17.22
N VAL A 356 16.12 5.65 -18.06
CA VAL A 356 14.88 5.28 -18.75
C VAL A 356 14.04 4.34 -17.91
N VAL A 357 12.73 4.55 -17.91
CA VAL A 357 11.74 3.62 -17.34
C VAL A 357 10.87 3.13 -18.50
N ARG A 358 10.79 1.80 -18.68
CA ARG A 358 9.90 1.16 -19.65
C ARG A 358 8.82 0.39 -18.92
N GLU A 359 7.58 0.61 -19.31
CA GLU A 359 6.43 -0.13 -18.81
C GLU A 359 5.75 -0.83 -19.97
N TYR A 360 5.80 -2.15 -19.96
CA TYR A 360 5.10 -3.03 -20.88
C TYR A 360 3.70 -3.34 -20.35
N PHE A 361 2.73 -3.52 -21.24
CA PHE A 361 1.35 -3.76 -20.86
C PHE A 361 0.81 -5.04 -21.45
N THR A 362 0.01 -5.78 -20.69
CA THR A 362 -0.69 -6.98 -21.17
C THR A 362 -2.06 -7.12 -20.53
N ASN A 363 -2.99 -7.75 -21.26
CA ASN A 363 -4.26 -8.26 -20.70
C ASN A 363 -4.19 -9.78 -20.47
N ASN A 364 -3.06 -10.42 -20.75
CA ASN A 364 -2.92 -11.85 -20.64
C ASN A 364 -2.21 -12.24 -19.33
N PRO A 365 -2.94 -12.73 -18.30
CA PRO A 365 -2.33 -13.15 -17.05
C PRO A 365 -1.43 -14.38 -17.20
N ASN A 366 -1.53 -15.14 -18.29
CA ASN A 366 -0.64 -16.27 -18.54
C ASN A 366 0.81 -15.85 -18.78
N LEU A 367 1.04 -14.59 -19.20
CA LEU A 367 2.38 -14.02 -19.37
C LEU A 367 3.07 -13.67 -18.04
N LEU A 368 2.37 -13.80 -16.91
CA LEU A 368 2.94 -13.62 -15.57
C LEU A 368 3.54 -14.91 -14.96
N ARG A 369 3.53 -16.01 -15.71
CA ARG A 369 4.00 -17.32 -15.24
C ARG A 369 5.50 -17.49 -15.31
#